data_7fac0767f332bb28f72f2fa12666426f
#
_entry.id   7fac0767f332bb28f72f2fa12666426f
#
_cell.length_a   1.000
_cell.length_b   1.000
_cell.length_c   1.000
_cell.angle_alpha   90.00
_cell.angle_beta   90.00
_cell.angle_gamma   90.00
#
_symmetry.space_group_name_H-M   'P 1'
#
loop_
_entity.id
_entity.type
_entity.pdbx_description
1 polymer ?
#
loop_
_entity_poly.entity_id
_entity_poly.type
_entity_poly.pdbx_seq_one_letter_code
_entity_poly.pdbx_strand_id
1 'polypeptide(L)'
;MKSLSKIIFLGAFLIMTNNANAACPSSLDFDIKLLGEDKTVNLCEEYLGKVILVVNTASKCGFTPQYEGLEKLYKEKKDAGFVVLGFPSHDFYQEPSTEKEIKDFCNLTYDVQFPMFTKTTVRGKKAHPFFKLLTKETNSSPKWNFHKYLIGKDGTVVDSFSTVTGPGSNRIIKKIDELLGSSS
;
A
#
# COMPACT_ATOMS: atom_id res chain seq x y z
N MET A 1 -65.06 -35.54 17.82
CA MET A 1 -63.60 -35.52 17.89
C MET A 1 -63.13 -34.61 16.74
N LYS A 2 -62.68 -33.33 17.06
CA LYS A 2 -62.27 -32.32 16.06
C LYS A 2 -60.76 -32.29 16.06
N SER A 3 -60.13 -32.65 14.94
CA SER A 3 -58.69 -32.58 14.72
C SER A 3 -58.28 -31.11 14.38
N LEU A 4 -57.44 -30.48 15.18
CA LEU A 4 -56.85 -29.17 14.91
C LEU A 4 -55.55 -29.41 14.14
N SER A 5 -55.56 -29.06 12.85
CA SER A 5 -54.34 -29.01 12.03
C SER A 5 -53.56 -27.75 12.34
N LYS A 6 -52.34 -27.89 12.89
CA LYS A 6 -51.40 -26.75 13.11
C LYS A 6 -50.65 -26.47 11.83
N ILE A 7 -50.93 -25.31 11.22
CA ILE A 7 -50.16 -24.77 10.09
C ILE A 7 -48.93 -24.06 10.66
N ILE A 8 -47.75 -24.61 10.41
CA ILE A 8 -46.47 -23.99 10.76
C ILE A 8 -46.09 -23.07 9.58
N PHE A 9 -46.14 -21.77 9.80
CA PHE A 9 -45.58 -20.76 8.87
C PHE A 9 -44.05 -20.72 9.03
N LEU A 10 -43.33 -21.26 8.06
CA LEU A 10 -41.90 -21.17 7.96
C LEU A 10 -41.57 -19.82 7.27
N GLY A 11 -41.30 -18.80 8.08
CA GLY A 11 -40.87 -17.48 7.56
C GLY A 11 -39.44 -17.58 7.01
N ALA A 12 -39.31 -17.55 5.69
CA ALA A 12 -38.00 -17.40 5.04
C ALA A 12 -37.46 -15.98 5.29
N PHE A 13 -36.48 -15.85 6.17
CA PHE A 13 -35.75 -14.59 6.40
C PHE A 13 -34.76 -14.38 5.25
N LEU A 14 -35.15 -13.57 4.29
CA LEU A 14 -34.28 -13.16 3.18
C LEU A 14 -33.19 -12.23 3.75
N ILE A 15 -32.00 -12.75 3.97
CA ILE A 15 -30.83 -11.92 4.28
C ILE A 15 -30.42 -11.24 2.98
N MET A 16 -30.85 -9.99 2.77
CA MET A 16 -30.31 -9.13 1.74
C MET A 16 -28.88 -8.73 2.15
N THR A 17 -27.89 -9.41 1.59
CA THR A 17 -26.51 -8.94 1.65
C THR A 17 -26.40 -7.69 0.78
N ASN A 18 -26.45 -6.50 1.40
CA ASN A 18 -26.05 -5.28 0.74
C ASN A 18 -24.55 -5.35 0.44
N ASN A 19 -24.19 -5.81 -0.74
CA ASN A 19 -22.90 -5.51 -1.34
C ASN A 19 -22.91 -4.03 -1.71
N ALA A 20 -22.66 -3.16 -0.73
CA ALA A 20 -22.29 -1.80 -1.02
C ALA A 20 -20.95 -1.88 -1.75
N ASN A 21 -20.95 -1.70 -3.07
CA ASN A 21 -19.74 -1.35 -3.82
C ASN A 21 -19.23 -0.05 -3.19
N ALA A 22 -18.25 -0.14 -2.29
CA ALA A 22 -17.61 1.02 -1.74
C ALA A 22 -17.00 1.80 -2.92
N ALA A 23 -17.43 3.05 -3.11
CA ALA A 23 -16.88 3.90 -4.14
C ALA A 23 -15.36 4.01 -3.94
N CYS A 24 -14.61 3.94 -5.02
CA CYS A 24 -13.15 4.05 -4.97
C CYS A 24 -12.74 5.39 -4.34
N PRO A 25 -11.97 5.40 -3.25
CA PRO A 25 -11.45 6.64 -2.66
C PRO A 25 -10.43 7.28 -3.63
N SER A 26 -10.47 8.60 -3.74
CA SER A 26 -9.59 9.36 -4.66
C SER A 26 -8.08 9.11 -4.41
N SER A 27 -7.73 8.68 -3.21
CA SER A 27 -6.36 8.29 -2.83
C SER A 27 -5.87 6.99 -3.47
N LEU A 28 -6.78 6.15 -3.96
CA LEU A 28 -6.47 4.88 -4.62
C LEU A 28 -6.96 4.81 -6.07
N ASP A 29 -7.59 5.87 -6.60
CA ASP A 29 -8.09 5.92 -7.97
C ASP A 29 -6.94 6.25 -8.96
N PHE A 30 -5.99 5.32 -9.07
CA PHE A 30 -4.82 5.44 -9.93
C PHE A 30 -4.48 4.12 -10.61
N ASP A 31 -4.26 4.20 -11.92
CA ASP A 31 -3.71 3.11 -12.73
C ASP A 31 -2.20 3.29 -12.85
N ILE A 32 -1.43 2.35 -12.31
CA ILE A 32 0.04 2.46 -12.31
C ILE A 32 0.66 1.15 -12.80
N LYS A 33 1.64 1.25 -13.68
CA LYS A 33 2.35 0.12 -14.27
C LYS A 33 3.31 -0.52 -13.26
N LEU A 34 3.37 -1.85 -13.25
CA LEU A 34 4.36 -2.59 -12.45
C LEU A 34 5.77 -2.45 -13.05
N LEU A 35 6.77 -2.51 -12.18
CA LEU A 35 8.19 -2.35 -12.53
C LEU A 35 8.66 -3.42 -13.51
N GLY A 36 9.09 -2.98 -14.70
CA GLY A 36 9.62 -3.87 -15.71
C GLY A 36 8.63 -4.93 -16.22
N GLU A 37 7.33 -4.64 -16.16
CA GLU A 37 6.26 -5.51 -16.68
C GLU A 37 5.33 -4.72 -17.57
N ASP A 38 4.65 -5.42 -18.49
CA ASP A 38 3.59 -4.83 -19.31
C ASP A 38 2.21 -5.03 -18.66
N LYS A 39 2.15 -4.79 -17.33
CA LYS A 39 0.94 -4.90 -16.52
C LYS A 39 0.70 -3.61 -15.77
N THR A 40 -0.47 -3.04 -15.95
CA THR A 40 -0.99 -1.91 -15.17
C THR A 40 -1.93 -2.43 -14.09
N VAL A 41 -1.85 -1.84 -12.91
CA VAL A 41 -2.67 -2.18 -11.74
C VAL A 41 -3.46 -0.95 -11.34
N ASN A 42 -4.77 -1.11 -11.18
CA ASN A 42 -5.62 -0.12 -10.51
C ASN A 42 -5.46 -0.31 -9.00
N LEU A 43 -4.98 0.74 -8.30
CA LEU A 43 -4.68 0.63 -6.87
C LEU A 43 -5.93 0.37 -6.04
N CYS A 44 -7.08 0.87 -6.45
CA CYS A 44 -8.34 0.65 -5.75
C CYS A 44 -8.79 -0.82 -5.85
N GLU A 45 -8.82 -1.34 -7.08
CA GLU A 45 -9.27 -2.72 -7.33
C GLU A 45 -8.40 -3.75 -6.59
N GLU A 46 -7.08 -3.49 -6.50
CA GLU A 46 -6.12 -4.44 -5.94
C GLU A 46 -5.91 -4.28 -4.43
N TYR A 47 -6.00 -3.03 -3.92
CA TYR A 47 -5.54 -2.73 -2.55
C TYR A 47 -6.59 -2.09 -1.64
N LEU A 48 -7.79 -1.75 -2.09
CA LEU A 48 -8.85 -1.28 -1.20
C LEU A 48 -9.15 -2.38 -0.15
N GLY A 49 -9.31 -1.97 1.10
CA GLY A 49 -9.48 -2.89 2.23
C GLY A 49 -8.17 -3.36 2.87
N LYS A 50 -7.02 -3.01 2.31
CA LYS A 50 -5.69 -3.28 2.89
C LYS A 50 -5.11 -2.03 3.57
N VAL A 51 -4.27 -2.24 4.56
CA VAL A 51 -3.38 -1.21 5.11
C VAL A 51 -2.16 -1.12 4.20
N ILE A 52 -1.87 0.06 3.65
CA ILE A 52 -0.88 0.24 2.59
C ILE A 52 0.26 1.14 3.08
N LEU A 53 1.51 0.68 2.95
CA LEU A 53 2.70 1.50 3.15
C LEU A 53 3.34 1.83 1.80
N VAL A 54 3.16 3.07 1.33
CA VAL A 54 3.77 3.58 0.10
C VAL A 54 5.17 4.08 0.40
N VAL A 55 6.17 3.67 -0.38
CA VAL A 55 7.58 4.03 -0.17
C VAL A 55 8.24 4.43 -1.49
N ASN A 56 8.86 5.60 -1.55
CA ASN A 56 9.76 5.92 -2.66
C ASN A 56 11.14 5.32 -2.41
N THR A 57 11.63 4.52 -3.34
CA THR A 57 12.84 3.71 -3.17
C THR A 57 14.00 4.16 -4.06
N ALA A 58 15.19 3.68 -3.77
CA ALA A 58 16.38 3.84 -4.58
C ALA A 58 17.41 2.74 -4.33
N SER A 59 18.11 2.31 -5.39
CA SER A 59 19.07 1.20 -5.37
C SER A 59 20.46 1.60 -4.86
N LYS A 60 20.83 2.90 -4.93
CA LYS A 60 22.19 3.40 -4.62
C LYS A 60 22.19 4.42 -3.49
N CYS A 61 21.34 4.23 -2.48
CA CYS A 61 21.15 5.14 -1.36
C CYS A 61 21.74 4.55 -0.07
N GLY A 62 22.26 5.40 0.82
CA GLY A 62 22.68 4.94 2.16
C GLY A 62 21.55 4.32 2.97
N PHE A 63 20.30 4.55 2.60
CA PHE A 63 19.12 3.95 3.23
C PHE A 63 18.57 2.71 2.49
N THR A 64 19.22 2.26 1.42
CA THR A 64 18.83 1.06 0.65
C THR A 64 18.67 -0.20 1.52
N PRO A 65 19.44 -0.41 2.62
CA PRO A 65 19.19 -1.52 3.54
C PRO A 65 17.79 -1.55 4.17
N GLN A 66 17.01 -0.47 4.09
CA GLN A 66 15.61 -0.49 4.53
C GLN A 66 14.73 -1.45 3.71
N TYR A 67 15.15 -1.90 2.52
CA TYR A 67 14.46 -2.96 1.78
C TYR A 67 14.29 -4.23 2.63
N GLU A 68 15.29 -4.63 3.39
CA GLU A 68 15.21 -5.81 4.29
C GLU A 68 14.09 -5.66 5.31
N GLY A 69 14.00 -4.48 5.94
CA GLY A 69 12.96 -4.21 6.91
C GLY A 69 11.57 -4.09 6.30
N LEU A 70 11.46 -3.55 5.08
CA LEU A 70 10.19 -3.48 4.34
C LEU A 70 9.71 -4.87 3.95
N GLU A 71 10.60 -5.71 3.42
CA GLU A 71 10.27 -7.07 3.03
C GLU A 71 9.89 -7.93 4.25
N LYS A 72 10.63 -7.81 5.35
CA LYS A 72 10.28 -8.46 6.62
C LYS A 72 8.88 -8.06 7.07
N LEU A 73 8.59 -6.76 7.13
CA LEU A 73 7.29 -6.23 7.54
C LEU A 73 6.15 -6.74 6.62
N TYR A 74 6.41 -6.77 5.31
CA TYR A 74 5.47 -7.31 4.33
C TYR A 74 5.20 -8.80 4.57
N LYS A 75 6.25 -9.64 4.68
CA LYS A 75 6.12 -11.08 4.94
C LYS A 75 5.34 -11.37 6.22
N GLU A 76 5.59 -10.61 7.29
CA GLU A 76 4.95 -10.81 8.59
C GLU A 76 3.46 -10.41 8.61
N LYS A 77 3.03 -9.42 7.80
CA LYS A 77 1.72 -8.79 7.95
C LYS A 77 0.81 -8.90 6.71
N LYS A 78 1.29 -9.43 5.57
CA LYS A 78 0.51 -9.51 4.33
C LYS A 78 -0.79 -10.31 4.49
N ASP A 79 -0.75 -11.40 5.24
CA ASP A 79 -1.92 -12.27 5.46
C ASP A 79 -2.96 -11.62 6.39
N ALA A 80 -2.56 -10.61 7.16
CA ALA A 80 -3.46 -9.78 7.96
C ALA A 80 -4.06 -8.60 7.17
N GLY A 81 -3.73 -8.47 5.88
CA GLY A 81 -4.25 -7.41 5.02
C GLY A 81 -3.33 -6.17 4.93
N PHE A 82 -2.04 -6.34 5.09
CA PHE A 82 -1.03 -5.29 4.89
C PHE A 82 -0.30 -5.45 3.56
N VAL A 83 0.08 -4.33 2.94
CA VAL A 83 0.91 -4.33 1.73
C VAL A 83 1.90 -3.17 1.75
N VAL A 84 3.09 -3.41 1.19
CA VAL A 84 4.07 -2.37 0.84
C VAL A 84 3.97 -2.11 -0.66
N LEU A 85 3.95 -0.85 -1.09
CA LEU A 85 4.01 -0.44 -2.48
C LEU A 85 5.29 0.36 -2.70
N GLY A 86 6.23 -0.18 -3.46
CA GLY A 86 7.52 0.42 -3.74
C GLY A 86 7.53 1.21 -5.05
N PHE A 87 8.04 2.43 -5.01
CA PHE A 87 8.13 3.35 -6.15
C PHE A 87 9.56 3.81 -6.35
N PRO A 88 10.35 3.17 -7.22
CA PRO A 88 11.69 3.64 -7.56
C PRO A 88 11.65 5.08 -8.07
N SER A 89 12.55 5.93 -7.58
CA SER A 89 12.59 7.33 -7.99
C SER A 89 14.00 7.84 -8.27
N HIS A 90 14.16 8.54 -9.39
CA HIS A 90 15.43 9.20 -9.74
C HIS A 90 15.52 10.64 -9.23
N ASP A 91 14.53 11.13 -8.50
CA ASP A 91 14.48 12.53 -8.04
C ASP A 91 15.64 12.93 -7.11
N PHE A 92 16.36 11.95 -6.59
CA PHE A 92 17.52 12.12 -5.73
C PHE A 92 18.80 11.53 -6.35
N TYR A 93 18.78 11.24 -7.66
CA TYR A 93 19.92 10.77 -8.47
C TYR A 93 20.56 9.46 -7.99
N GLN A 94 19.80 8.60 -7.32
CA GLN A 94 20.30 7.35 -6.70
C GLN A 94 19.62 6.09 -7.22
N GLU A 95 18.93 6.17 -8.36
CA GLU A 95 18.35 5.01 -9.05
C GLU A 95 19.07 4.73 -10.37
N PRO A 96 19.24 3.46 -10.80
CA PRO A 96 19.68 3.10 -12.13
C PRO A 96 18.81 3.71 -13.24
N SER A 97 19.34 3.76 -14.45
CA SER A 97 18.66 4.36 -15.60
C SER A 97 17.50 3.51 -16.10
N THR A 98 17.62 2.19 -16.05
CA THR A 98 16.63 1.25 -16.59
C THR A 98 15.83 0.53 -15.50
N GLU A 99 14.57 0.26 -15.79
CA GLU A 99 13.69 -0.50 -14.90
C GLU A 99 14.14 -1.96 -14.71
N LYS A 100 14.77 -2.53 -15.75
CA LYS A 100 15.34 -3.88 -15.67
C LYS A 100 16.44 -3.96 -14.60
N GLU A 101 17.37 -3.00 -14.58
CA GLU A 101 18.42 -2.94 -13.56
C GLU A 101 17.86 -2.77 -12.16
N ILE A 102 16.81 -1.95 -12.00
CA ILE A 102 16.13 -1.75 -10.71
C ILE A 102 15.47 -3.06 -10.25
N LYS A 103 14.72 -3.72 -11.16
CA LYS A 103 14.03 -4.98 -10.86
C LYS A 103 15.02 -6.07 -10.48
N ASP A 104 16.09 -6.23 -11.27
CA ASP A 104 17.14 -7.21 -11.00
C ASP A 104 17.80 -6.95 -9.64
N PHE A 105 18.12 -5.69 -9.33
CA PHE A 105 18.69 -5.31 -8.04
C PHE A 105 17.76 -5.64 -6.86
N CYS A 106 16.49 -5.27 -6.93
CA CYS A 106 15.52 -5.56 -5.88
C CYS A 106 15.37 -7.06 -5.63
N ASN A 107 15.27 -7.84 -6.70
CA ASN A 107 15.08 -9.30 -6.61
C ASN A 107 16.35 -10.01 -6.12
N LEU A 108 17.52 -9.73 -6.74
CA LEU A 108 18.75 -10.47 -6.48
C LEU A 108 19.42 -10.07 -5.17
N THR A 109 19.24 -8.82 -4.71
CA THR A 109 19.95 -8.32 -3.53
C THR A 109 19.09 -8.43 -2.26
N TYR A 110 17.79 -8.16 -2.38
CA TYR A 110 16.89 -8.06 -1.22
C TYR A 110 15.71 -9.03 -1.25
N ASP A 111 15.60 -9.87 -2.29
CA ASP A 111 14.47 -10.82 -2.48
C ASP A 111 13.11 -10.12 -2.28
N VAL A 112 12.95 -8.93 -2.88
CA VAL A 112 11.74 -8.11 -2.73
C VAL A 112 10.56 -8.84 -3.37
N GLN A 113 9.54 -9.13 -2.57
CA GLN A 113 8.29 -9.79 -2.96
C GLN A 113 7.08 -8.84 -2.95
N PHE A 114 7.17 -7.69 -2.27
CA PHE A 114 6.10 -6.71 -2.30
C PHE A 114 6.04 -6.01 -3.67
N PRO A 115 4.86 -5.51 -4.09
CA PRO A 115 4.67 -4.85 -5.37
C PRO A 115 5.60 -3.65 -5.58
N MET A 116 6.31 -3.66 -6.71
CA MET A 116 7.14 -2.56 -7.17
C MET A 116 6.53 -1.96 -8.44
N PHE A 117 6.46 -0.64 -8.50
CA PHE A 117 5.88 0.09 -9.62
C PHE A 117 6.95 0.74 -10.50
N THR A 118 6.55 1.19 -11.69
CA THR A 118 7.41 1.89 -12.65
C THR A 118 8.11 3.07 -11.99
N LYS A 119 9.29 3.41 -12.51
CA LYS A 119 10.09 4.56 -12.03
C LYS A 119 9.29 5.84 -12.05
N THR A 120 9.13 6.50 -10.90
CA THR A 120 8.16 7.56 -10.67
C THR A 120 8.80 8.83 -10.14
N THR A 121 8.35 9.99 -10.63
CA THR A 121 8.68 11.29 -10.03
C THR A 121 7.80 11.50 -8.80
N VAL A 122 8.41 11.68 -7.63
CA VAL A 122 7.71 11.68 -6.33
C VAL A 122 7.63 13.06 -5.67
N ARG A 123 8.31 14.08 -6.23
CA ARG A 123 8.34 15.43 -5.65
C ARG A 123 8.30 16.55 -6.70
N GLY A 124 8.00 17.76 -6.25
CA GLY A 124 7.98 18.98 -7.06
C GLY A 124 6.80 19.05 -8.04
N LYS A 125 6.87 20.01 -8.97
CA LYS A 125 5.77 20.28 -9.91
C LYS A 125 5.45 19.11 -10.83
N LYS A 126 6.44 18.27 -11.15
CA LYS A 126 6.32 17.10 -12.04
C LYS A 126 5.99 15.81 -11.29
N ALA A 127 5.79 15.84 -9.98
CA ALA A 127 5.41 14.65 -9.23
C ALA A 127 4.17 13.99 -9.81
N HIS A 128 4.15 12.66 -9.80
CA HIS A 128 3.00 11.86 -10.18
C HIS A 128 1.75 12.29 -9.38
N PRO A 129 0.56 12.34 -9.96
CA PRO A 129 -0.66 12.77 -9.27
C PRO A 129 -0.89 12.05 -7.94
N PHE A 130 -0.62 10.76 -7.86
CA PHE A 130 -0.66 9.97 -6.63
C PHE A 130 0.23 10.57 -5.52
N PHE A 131 1.49 10.88 -5.81
CA PHE A 131 2.40 11.49 -4.82
C PHE A 131 2.05 12.93 -4.48
N LYS A 132 1.44 13.68 -5.42
CA LYS A 132 0.89 15.02 -5.11
C LYS A 132 -0.24 14.94 -4.10
N LEU A 133 -1.13 13.96 -4.26
CA LEU A 133 -2.23 13.72 -3.33
C LEU A 133 -1.69 13.32 -1.96
N LEU A 134 -0.79 12.32 -1.87
CA LEU A 134 -0.18 11.89 -0.60
C LEU A 134 0.51 13.04 0.14
N THR A 135 1.25 13.88 -0.62
CA THR A 135 1.90 15.08 -0.07
C THR A 135 0.87 16.08 0.47
N LYS A 136 -0.23 16.31 -0.25
CA LYS A 136 -1.30 17.24 0.15
C LYS A 136 -1.97 16.76 1.44
N GLU A 137 -2.39 15.49 1.50
CA GLU A 137 -3.11 14.93 2.65
C GLU A 137 -2.26 14.91 3.94
N THR A 138 -0.94 14.73 3.81
CA THR A 138 -0.03 14.68 4.97
C THR A 138 0.73 15.98 5.22
N ASN A 139 0.61 16.97 4.34
CA ASN A 139 1.45 18.17 4.31
C ASN A 139 2.97 17.86 4.36
N SER A 140 3.37 16.72 3.78
CA SER A 140 4.73 16.19 3.85
C SER A 140 5.16 15.60 2.51
N SER A 141 6.14 16.24 1.85
CA SER A 141 6.72 15.77 0.59
C SER A 141 7.99 14.96 0.84
N PRO A 142 8.32 13.96 0.00
CA PRO A 142 9.58 13.25 0.06
C PRO A 142 10.78 14.23 -0.02
N LYS A 143 11.59 14.27 1.04
CA LYS A 143 12.84 15.05 1.09
C LYS A 143 14.04 14.21 0.73
N TRP A 144 13.90 12.90 0.74
CA TRP A 144 14.91 11.92 0.37
C TRP A 144 14.27 10.58 -0.01
N ASN A 145 15.06 9.62 -0.48
CA ASN A 145 14.61 8.25 -0.70
C ASN A 145 14.13 7.59 0.59
N PHE A 146 13.28 6.59 0.49
CA PHE A 146 12.67 5.87 1.62
C PHE A 146 11.81 6.76 2.54
N HIS A 147 11.19 7.80 2.00
CA HIS A 147 10.04 8.45 2.65
C HIS A 147 8.83 7.53 2.51
N LYS A 148 7.97 7.49 3.54
CA LYS A 148 6.82 6.59 3.57
C LYS A 148 5.54 7.35 3.81
N TYR A 149 4.43 6.82 3.25
CA TYR A 149 3.08 7.25 3.56
C TYR A 149 2.26 6.02 3.97
N LEU A 150 1.39 6.17 4.95
CA LEU A 150 0.53 5.12 5.44
C LEU A 150 -0.91 5.42 5.06
N ILE A 151 -1.59 4.44 4.45
CA ILE A 151 -2.98 4.54 4.03
C ILE A 151 -3.76 3.44 4.75
N GLY A 152 -4.92 3.81 5.31
CA GLY A 152 -5.84 2.89 5.99
C GLY A 152 -6.64 2.03 5.02
N LYS A 153 -7.37 1.07 5.56
CA LYS A 153 -8.22 0.12 4.79
C LYS A 153 -9.30 0.82 3.95
N ASP A 154 -9.75 1.98 4.37
CA ASP A 154 -10.74 2.82 3.69
C ASP A 154 -10.14 3.76 2.62
N GLY A 155 -8.82 3.71 2.43
CA GLY A 155 -8.08 4.60 1.55
C GLY A 155 -7.71 5.95 2.19
N THR A 156 -8.04 6.21 3.44
CA THR A 156 -7.62 7.45 4.13
C THR A 156 -6.11 7.49 4.30
N VAL A 157 -5.46 8.58 3.88
CA VAL A 157 -4.02 8.80 4.11
C VAL A 157 -3.82 9.22 5.57
N VAL A 158 -3.24 8.33 6.38
CA VAL A 158 -3.22 8.46 7.86
C VAL A 158 -1.98 9.18 8.39
N ASP A 159 -0.80 8.89 7.82
CA ASP A 159 0.47 9.46 8.31
C ASP A 159 1.55 9.44 7.23
N SER A 160 2.64 10.15 7.49
CA SER A 160 3.88 10.07 6.72
C SER A 160 5.08 9.95 7.63
N PHE A 161 6.10 9.26 7.14
CA PHE A 161 7.34 9.03 7.90
C PHE A 161 8.55 9.42 7.05
N SER A 162 9.45 10.18 7.64
CA SER A 162 10.68 10.58 6.98
C SER A 162 11.60 9.37 6.72
N THR A 163 12.59 9.57 5.88
CA THR A 163 13.63 8.60 5.54
C THR A 163 14.26 7.93 6.76
N VAL A 164 14.56 8.69 7.81
CA VAL A 164 15.25 8.19 9.01
C VAL A 164 14.37 7.29 9.90
N THR A 165 13.05 7.33 9.71
CA THR A 165 12.14 6.41 10.40
C THR A 165 12.15 5.08 9.65
N GLY A 166 12.93 4.12 10.13
CA GLY A 166 13.03 2.78 9.52
C GLY A 166 11.72 1.99 9.62
N PRO A 167 11.49 1.04 8.69
CA PRO A 167 10.25 0.24 8.66
C PRO A 167 10.04 -0.60 9.93
N GLY A 168 11.10 -1.00 10.62
CA GLY A 168 11.05 -1.70 11.90
C GLY A 168 10.85 -0.82 13.13
N SER A 169 10.61 0.49 12.98
CA SER A 169 10.39 1.38 14.11
C SER A 169 9.04 1.11 14.78
N ASN A 170 9.01 1.17 16.12
CA ASN A 170 7.77 1.03 16.88
C ASN A 170 6.68 2.00 16.42
N ARG A 171 7.05 3.18 15.94
CA ARG A 171 6.12 4.18 15.44
C ARG A 171 5.35 3.68 14.21
N ILE A 172 6.02 3.03 13.27
CA ILE A 172 5.39 2.47 12.06
C ILE A 172 4.60 1.23 12.42
N ILE A 173 5.22 0.29 13.13
CA ILE A 173 4.62 -1.01 13.49
C ILE A 173 3.31 -0.80 14.24
N LYS A 174 3.33 0.01 15.31
CA LYS A 174 2.14 0.28 16.12
C LYS A 174 0.99 0.87 15.30
N LYS A 175 1.26 1.83 14.41
CA LYS A 175 0.21 2.41 13.56
C LYS A 175 -0.37 1.40 12.56
N ILE A 176 0.46 0.54 11.99
CA ILE A 176 0.00 -0.54 11.12
C ILE A 176 -0.90 -1.49 11.90
N ASP A 177 -0.48 -1.90 13.10
CA ASP A 177 -1.23 -2.84 13.95
C ASP A 177 -2.57 -2.25 14.38
N GLU A 178 -2.62 -0.97 14.75
CA GLU A 178 -3.87 -0.25 15.04
C GLU A 178 -4.83 -0.28 13.85
N LEU A 179 -4.35 -0.03 12.63
CA LEU A 179 -5.17 -0.04 11.40
C LEU A 179 -5.60 -1.45 10.99
N LEU A 180 -4.79 -2.46 11.26
CA LEU A 180 -5.14 -3.86 11.04
C LEU A 180 -6.20 -4.35 12.03
N GLY A 181 -6.37 -3.69 13.18
CA GLY A 181 -7.23 -4.11 14.28
C GLY A 181 -6.56 -5.13 15.19
N SER A 182 -5.22 -5.24 15.13
CA SER A 182 -4.42 -6.09 16.02
C SER A 182 -4.11 -5.28 17.29
N SER A 183 -4.65 -5.69 18.44
CA SER A 183 -4.26 -5.11 19.74
C SER A 183 -2.79 -5.45 20.00
N SER A 184 -1.98 -4.45 20.29
CA SER A 184 -0.58 -4.60 20.69
C SER A 184 -0.50 -5.17 22.11
#